data_ae22a2de7448992cd4a3628e1883e0ae
#
_entry.id   ae22a2de7448992cd4a3628e1883e0ae
#
_cell.length_a   1.000
_cell.length_b   1.000
_cell.length_c   1.000
_cell.angle_alpha   90.00
_cell.angle_beta   90.00
_cell.angle_gamma   90.00
#
_symmetry.space_group_name_H-M   'P 1'
#
loop_
_entity.id
_entity.type
_entity.pdbx_description
1 polymer ?
#
loop_
_entity_poly.entity_id
_entity_poly.type
_entity_poly.pdbx_seq_one_letter_code
_entity_poly.pdbx_strand_id
1 'polypeptide(L)'
;CSLAEVQPGERDRVAKIVPIRITSEPNKRHVYTIAAGYGTDTEARGTLGWENRRVNDRGHRLRAQVQASSIEESVSLTYVIPWTDPAREKLSFELKNLDVERGDVNIIGTTLTAGLTQVRGRWQRVLSLILDSTEDEITTISDGSTEVESSPSRLLVPGISFARVPPDFLGSNAVATGLRAELLASTSELGSDTSFTRLNVRDDRRFRLTDKWQVYVRAEVGASLVGDFEELPARYRFFAGGDQSVRGYGYEELSPVDEFGNKVGGRHMLTGTVELQRSLPKNLVAAVFMDAGNAFNTFGDPLEYSVGIGIRYRLPFLSIGFDVAQSVSESGRDPRLHINFTPEF
;
A
#
# COMPACT_ATOMS: atom_id res chain seq x y z
N CYS A 1 17.72 20.70 -1.58
CA CYS A 1 19.16 20.78 -1.26
C CYS A 1 19.58 19.48 -0.60
N SER A 2 20.75 18.95 -0.94
CA SER A 2 21.36 17.76 -0.31
C SER A 2 21.97 18.13 1.04
N LEU A 3 22.45 19.35 1.17
CA LEU A 3 23.04 19.93 2.37
C LEU A 3 22.61 21.39 2.47
N ALA A 4 22.27 21.84 3.65
CA ALA A 4 22.11 23.24 3.96
C ALA A 4 22.88 23.54 5.26
N GLU A 5 23.96 24.28 5.14
CA GLU A 5 24.77 24.72 6.26
C GLU A 5 24.41 26.16 6.60
N VAL A 6 24.05 26.42 7.85
CA VAL A 6 23.70 27.74 8.37
C VAL A 6 24.79 28.19 9.32
N GLN A 7 25.53 29.21 8.94
CA GLN A 7 26.60 29.79 9.76
C GLN A 7 26.22 31.22 10.17
N PRO A 8 26.19 31.55 11.47
CA PRO A 8 26.12 32.93 11.90
C PRO A 8 27.44 33.64 11.59
N GLY A 9 27.37 34.78 10.95
CA GLY A 9 28.52 35.66 10.74
C GLY A 9 28.88 36.48 11.96
N GLU A 10 29.87 37.37 11.84
CA GLU A 10 30.27 38.26 12.93
C GLU A 10 29.16 39.22 13.30
N ARG A 11 29.00 39.42 14.62
CA ARG A 11 28.02 40.34 15.18
C ARG A 11 28.36 41.80 14.87
N ASP A 12 27.53 42.50 14.11
CA ASP A 12 27.59 43.94 14.02
C ASP A 12 26.93 44.55 15.27
N ARG A 13 27.78 45.04 16.18
CA ARG A 13 27.32 45.61 17.46
C ARG A 13 26.70 47.01 17.28
N VAL A 14 27.01 47.73 16.20
CA VAL A 14 26.48 49.04 15.89
C VAL A 14 25.10 48.92 15.26
N ALA A 15 24.96 48.11 14.26
CA ALA A 15 23.70 47.84 13.61
C ALA A 15 22.78 46.83 14.35
N LYS A 16 23.28 46.16 15.42
CA LYS A 16 22.58 45.15 16.22
C LYS A 16 22.02 43.99 15.36
N ILE A 17 22.77 43.63 14.30
CA ILE A 17 22.40 42.53 13.41
C ILE A 17 23.47 41.42 13.42
N VAL A 18 23.05 40.20 13.14
CA VAL A 18 23.93 39.07 12.88
C VAL A 18 23.62 38.54 11.47
N PRO A 19 24.55 38.71 10.52
CA PRO A 19 24.33 38.18 9.18
C PRO A 19 24.33 36.65 9.28
N ILE A 20 23.38 35.99 8.58
CA ILE A 20 23.32 34.53 8.48
C ILE A 20 23.76 34.13 7.08
N ARG A 21 24.83 33.35 6.98
CA ARG A 21 25.27 32.76 5.73
C ARG A 21 24.64 31.40 5.60
N ILE A 22 23.88 31.18 4.53
CA ILE A 22 23.30 29.87 4.19
C ILE A 22 24.02 29.35 2.95
N THR A 23 24.76 28.28 3.13
CA THR A 23 25.39 27.55 2.02
C THR A 23 24.53 26.33 1.72
N SER A 24 24.05 26.21 0.48
CA SER A 24 23.23 25.07 0.08
C SER A 24 23.79 24.40 -1.16
N GLU A 25 23.86 23.07 -1.13
CA GLU A 25 24.17 22.28 -2.32
C GLU A 25 22.88 21.78 -2.99
N PRO A 26 22.73 21.99 -4.29
CA PRO A 26 21.55 21.50 -4.98
C PRO A 26 21.56 19.96 -5.05
N ASN A 27 20.40 19.34 -4.85
CA ASN A 27 20.22 17.92 -5.09
C ASN A 27 20.49 17.57 -6.57
N LYS A 28 20.97 16.34 -6.79
CA LYS A 28 21.09 15.81 -8.18
C LYS A 28 19.73 15.93 -8.87
N ARG A 29 19.75 16.44 -10.12
CA ARG A 29 18.54 16.66 -10.90
C ARG A 29 17.87 15.35 -11.28
N HIS A 30 18.68 14.37 -11.67
CA HIS A 30 18.20 13.03 -12.06
C HIS A 30 18.57 12.02 -11.01
N VAL A 31 17.59 11.18 -10.62
CA VAL A 31 17.77 10.08 -9.71
C VAL A 31 17.22 8.83 -10.38
N TYR A 32 17.98 7.76 -10.32
CA TYR A 32 17.60 6.44 -10.79
C TYR A 32 17.42 5.53 -9.57
N THR A 33 16.37 4.76 -9.56
CA THR A 33 16.04 3.80 -8.51
C THR A 33 16.00 2.42 -9.14
N ILE A 34 16.71 1.47 -8.55
CA ILE A 34 16.61 0.05 -8.88
C ILE A 34 16.31 -0.66 -7.57
N ALA A 35 15.22 -1.38 -7.52
CA ALA A 35 14.85 -2.20 -6.39
C ALA A 35 14.50 -3.60 -6.86
N ALA A 36 14.88 -4.60 -6.05
CA ALA A 36 14.51 -5.99 -6.24
C ALA A 36 14.10 -6.57 -4.89
N GLY A 37 13.17 -7.48 -4.89
CA GLY A 37 12.66 -8.15 -3.70
C GLY A 37 12.08 -9.52 -4.05
N TYR A 38 11.81 -10.27 -3.00
CA TYR A 38 11.12 -11.54 -3.09
C TYR A 38 10.14 -11.66 -1.91
N GLY A 39 9.00 -12.22 -2.14
CA GLY A 39 8.00 -12.57 -1.13
C GLY A 39 7.24 -13.80 -1.59
N THR A 40 6.76 -14.61 -0.66
CA THR A 40 5.99 -15.81 -1.01
C THR A 40 4.66 -15.49 -1.70
N ASP A 41 4.13 -14.30 -1.48
CA ASP A 41 2.87 -13.85 -2.10
C ASP A 41 3.08 -13.22 -3.48
N THR A 42 4.17 -12.47 -3.66
CA THR A 42 4.43 -11.69 -4.88
C THR A 42 5.57 -12.25 -5.71
N GLU A 43 6.19 -13.36 -5.25
CA GLU A 43 7.40 -13.95 -5.82
C GLU A 43 8.51 -12.91 -6.04
N ALA A 44 9.24 -13.02 -7.14
CA ALA A 44 10.25 -12.04 -7.50
C ALA A 44 9.58 -10.75 -7.96
N ARG A 45 10.03 -9.61 -7.42
CA ARG A 45 9.57 -8.29 -7.83
C ARG A 45 10.73 -7.37 -8.17
N GLY A 46 10.56 -6.59 -9.21
CA GLY A 46 11.53 -5.60 -9.66
C GLY A 46 10.88 -4.23 -9.83
N THR A 47 11.64 -3.19 -9.55
CA THR A 47 11.22 -1.81 -9.81
C THR A 47 12.38 -1.04 -10.42
N LEU A 48 12.11 -0.36 -11.52
CA LEU A 48 13.00 0.61 -12.14
C LEU A 48 12.33 1.98 -12.11
N GLY A 49 13.03 2.97 -11.58
CA GLY A 49 12.51 4.32 -11.47
C GLY A 49 13.49 5.36 -11.99
N TRP A 50 12.96 6.40 -12.59
CA TRP A 50 13.66 7.61 -12.93
C TRP A 50 12.89 8.83 -12.43
N GLU A 51 13.58 9.76 -11.79
CA GLU A 51 12.99 11.01 -11.30
C GLU A 51 13.83 12.19 -11.78
N ASN A 52 13.20 13.15 -12.44
CA ASN A 52 13.73 14.48 -12.63
C ASN A 52 13.18 15.39 -11.52
N ARG A 53 14.03 15.73 -10.56
CA ARG A 53 13.66 16.52 -9.35
C ARG A 53 13.46 18.00 -9.61
N ARG A 54 13.80 18.48 -10.79
CA ARG A 54 13.67 19.90 -11.18
C ARG A 54 13.41 20.01 -12.68
N VAL A 55 12.16 19.81 -13.09
CA VAL A 55 11.72 19.97 -14.48
C VAL A 55 11.84 21.43 -14.91
N ASN A 56 11.49 22.35 -14.01
CA ASN A 56 11.54 23.80 -14.19
C ASN A 56 12.01 24.53 -12.94
N ASP A 57 12.11 25.86 -13.00
CA ASP A 57 12.57 26.71 -11.90
C ASP A 57 11.55 26.83 -10.77
N ARG A 58 10.32 26.39 -10.97
CA ARG A 58 9.27 26.31 -9.94
C ARG A 58 9.35 25.04 -9.10
N GLY A 59 10.34 24.17 -9.35
CA GLY A 59 10.59 22.95 -8.60
C GLY A 59 9.64 21.80 -8.90
N HIS A 60 9.00 21.83 -10.09
CA HIS A 60 8.18 20.69 -10.52
C HIS A 60 9.06 19.46 -10.74
N ARG A 61 8.47 18.28 -10.51
CA ARG A 61 9.15 16.98 -10.64
C ARG A 61 8.40 16.09 -11.60
N LEU A 62 9.16 15.23 -12.28
CA LEU A 62 8.61 14.18 -13.13
C LEU A 62 9.24 12.86 -12.73
N ARG A 63 8.42 11.86 -12.48
CA ARG A 63 8.85 10.50 -12.16
C ARG A 63 8.24 9.53 -13.16
N ALA A 64 9.07 8.63 -13.68
CA ALA A 64 8.64 7.45 -14.43
C ALA A 64 9.06 6.20 -13.65
N GLN A 65 8.19 5.20 -13.57
CA GLN A 65 8.45 3.97 -12.86
C GLN A 65 7.86 2.79 -13.63
N VAL A 66 8.62 1.69 -13.66
CA VAL A 66 8.18 0.39 -14.14
C VAL A 66 8.31 -0.58 -12.97
N GLN A 67 7.27 -1.33 -12.71
CA GLN A 67 7.21 -2.37 -11.69
C GLN A 67 6.72 -3.67 -12.33
N ALA A 68 7.35 -4.79 -11.93
CA ALA A 68 6.93 -6.12 -12.35
C ALA A 68 7.09 -7.10 -11.20
N SER A 69 6.08 -7.95 -11.01
CA SER A 69 6.04 -9.11 -10.12
C SER A 69 5.13 -10.17 -10.72
N SER A 70 4.95 -11.32 -10.04
CA SER A 70 4.02 -12.36 -10.51
C SER A 70 2.55 -11.93 -10.48
N ILE A 71 2.20 -10.90 -9.66
CA ILE A 71 0.81 -10.46 -9.45
C ILE A 71 0.54 -9.03 -9.94
N GLU A 72 1.56 -8.27 -10.30
CA GLU A 72 1.39 -6.89 -10.78
C GLU A 72 2.49 -6.52 -11.76
N GLU A 73 2.08 -6.05 -12.94
CA GLU A 73 2.91 -5.33 -13.88
C GLU A 73 2.35 -3.92 -14.06
N SER A 74 3.20 -2.90 -13.95
CA SER A 74 2.72 -1.54 -14.13
C SER A 74 3.78 -0.59 -14.65
N VAL A 75 3.33 0.40 -15.42
CA VAL A 75 4.12 1.55 -15.88
C VAL A 75 3.40 2.81 -15.44
N SER A 76 4.11 3.69 -14.75
CA SER A 76 3.53 4.95 -14.28
C SER A 76 4.39 6.16 -14.64
N LEU A 77 3.71 7.29 -14.88
CA LEU A 77 4.29 8.60 -15.07
C LEU A 77 3.61 9.58 -14.13
N THR A 78 4.35 10.14 -13.19
CA THR A 78 3.83 11.06 -12.17
C THR A 78 4.45 12.44 -12.32
N TYR A 79 3.64 13.47 -12.50
CA TYR A 79 4.03 14.86 -12.49
C TYR A 79 3.62 15.51 -11.16
N VAL A 80 4.58 16.13 -10.46
CA VAL A 80 4.37 16.72 -9.14
C VAL A 80 4.64 18.22 -9.20
N ILE A 81 3.68 18.99 -8.72
CA ILE A 81 3.73 20.45 -8.58
C ILE A 81 3.76 20.80 -7.10
N PRO A 82 4.82 21.45 -6.60
CA PRO A 82 4.79 22.05 -5.25
C PRO A 82 3.65 23.07 -5.18
N TRP A 83 2.84 22.97 -4.11
CA TRP A 83 1.68 23.83 -3.93
C TRP A 83 2.00 25.01 -3.00
N THR A 84 1.03 25.53 -2.27
CA THR A 84 1.17 26.75 -1.43
C THR A 84 2.30 26.66 -0.40
N ASP A 85 2.47 25.50 0.25
CA ASP A 85 3.62 25.18 1.10
C ASP A 85 4.38 23.99 0.49
N PRO A 86 5.46 24.22 -0.28
CA PRO A 86 6.19 23.14 -0.97
C PRO A 86 6.73 22.03 -0.08
N ALA A 87 6.91 22.29 1.21
CA ALA A 87 7.36 21.29 2.17
C ALA A 87 6.23 20.35 2.63
N ARG A 88 4.99 20.82 2.58
CA ARG A 88 3.83 20.14 3.15
C ARG A 88 2.70 19.88 2.17
N GLU A 89 2.68 20.60 1.04
CA GLU A 89 1.59 20.53 0.07
C GLU A 89 2.12 20.28 -1.33
N LYS A 90 1.49 19.34 -2.05
CA LYS A 90 1.81 19.04 -3.43
C LYS A 90 0.56 18.60 -4.19
N LEU A 91 0.47 19.07 -5.42
CA LEU A 91 -0.46 18.57 -6.42
C LEU A 91 0.27 17.55 -7.29
N SER A 92 -0.35 16.42 -7.57
CA SER A 92 0.21 15.37 -8.42
C SER A 92 -0.78 14.91 -9.47
N PHE A 93 -0.25 14.59 -10.66
CA PHE A 93 -0.98 13.94 -11.74
C PHE A 93 -0.22 12.66 -12.08
N GLU A 94 -0.91 11.54 -12.07
CA GLU A 94 -0.34 10.24 -12.37
C GLU A 94 -1.13 9.57 -13.49
N LEU A 95 -0.43 9.13 -14.52
CA LEU A 95 -0.93 8.20 -15.53
C LEU A 95 -0.30 6.84 -15.23
N LYS A 96 -1.12 5.81 -15.00
CA LYS A 96 -0.67 4.44 -14.71
C LYS A 96 -1.40 3.48 -15.65
N ASN A 97 -0.63 2.69 -16.39
CA ASN A 97 -1.10 1.47 -17.03
C ASN A 97 -0.77 0.31 -16.11
N LEU A 98 -1.70 -0.61 -15.93
CA LEU A 98 -1.57 -1.72 -14.98
C LEU A 98 -2.15 -3.02 -15.55
N ASP A 99 -1.56 -4.10 -15.10
CA ASP A 99 -2.01 -5.48 -15.23
C ASP A 99 -1.81 -6.11 -13.85
N VAL A 100 -2.91 -6.44 -13.15
CA VAL A 100 -2.89 -6.83 -11.73
C VAL A 100 -3.84 -7.99 -11.50
N GLU A 101 -3.34 -9.05 -10.89
CA GLU A 101 -4.12 -10.19 -10.44
C GLU A 101 -4.69 -9.93 -9.03
N ARG A 102 -5.99 -10.12 -8.86
CA ARG A 102 -6.72 -10.01 -7.60
C ARG A 102 -7.62 -11.24 -7.39
N GLY A 103 -7.23 -12.15 -6.48
CA GLY A 103 -7.86 -13.46 -6.40
C GLY A 103 -7.65 -14.25 -7.69
N ASP A 104 -8.75 -14.56 -8.39
CA ASP A 104 -8.73 -15.22 -9.70
C ASP A 104 -9.19 -14.27 -10.83
N VAL A 105 -9.17 -12.95 -10.57
CA VAL A 105 -9.53 -11.90 -11.53
C VAL A 105 -8.29 -11.15 -11.97
N ASN A 106 -8.04 -11.11 -13.28
CA ASN A 106 -7.01 -10.26 -13.85
C ASN A 106 -7.59 -8.89 -14.24
N ILE A 107 -6.96 -7.80 -13.83
CA ILE A 107 -7.40 -6.42 -14.03
C ILE A 107 -6.40 -5.72 -14.93
N ILE A 108 -6.82 -5.40 -16.14
CA ILE A 108 -5.99 -4.69 -17.13
C ILE A 108 -6.56 -3.31 -17.37
N GLY A 109 -5.72 -2.29 -17.42
CA GLY A 109 -6.23 -0.98 -17.82
C GLY A 109 -5.33 0.21 -17.53
N THR A 110 -5.95 1.37 -17.59
CA THR A 110 -5.27 2.66 -17.44
C THR A 110 -6.02 3.54 -16.44
N THR A 111 -5.28 4.16 -15.55
CA THR A 111 -5.82 5.14 -14.60
C THR A 111 -5.13 6.49 -14.75
N LEU A 112 -5.90 7.57 -14.65
CA LEU A 112 -5.40 8.93 -14.52
C LEU A 112 -5.84 9.47 -13.15
N THR A 113 -4.89 9.78 -12.29
CA THR A 113 -5.15 10.28 -10.94
C THR A 113 -4.66 11.70 -10.78
N ALA A 114 -5.53 12.61 -10.34
CA ALA A 114 -5.16 13.91 -9.81
C ALA A 114 -5.24 13.87 -8.28
N GLY A 115 -4.19 14.31 -7.57
CA GLY A 115 -4.10 14.22 -6.13
C GLY A 115 -3.56 15.49 -5.48
N LEU A 116 -4.22 16.00 -4.44
CA LEU A 116 -3.73 17.08 -3.57
C LEU A 116 -3.34 16.48 -2.22
N THR A 117 -2.03 16.37 -1.99
CA THR A 117 -1.46 15.93 -0.72
C THR A 117 -1.20 17.12 0.17
N GLN A 118 -1.63 17.04 1.43
CA GLN A 118 -1.39 18.05 2.46
C GLN A 118 -0.97 17.40 3.77
N VAL A 119 0.12 17.88 4.37
CA VAL A 119 0.62 17.43 5.68
C VAL A 119 0.39 18.50 6.71
N ARG A 120 -0.38 18.19 7.77
CA ARG A 120 -0.65 19.09 8.89
C ARG A 120 -0.39 18.36 10.22
N GLY A 121 0.63 18.80 10.95
CA GLY A 121 1.07 18.11 12.16
C GLY A 121 1.49 16.68 11.86
N ARG A 122 0.81 15.71 12.44
CA ARG A 122 1.08 14.28 12.30
C ARG A 122 0.13 13.59 11.30
N TRP A 123 -0.60 14.34 10.49
CA TRP A 123 -1.56 13.82 9.56
C TRP A 123 -1.24 14.25 8.13
N GLN A 124 -1.23 13.27 7.25
CA GLN A 124 -1.28 13.46 5.81
C GLN A 124 -2.71 13.25 5.34
N ARG A 125 -3.23 14.20 4.61
CA ARG A 125 -4.49 14.11 3.87
C ARG A 125 -4.19 14.08 2.38
N VAL A 126 -4.86 13.21 1.64
CA VAL A 126 -4.85 13.24 0.16
C VAL A 126 -6.29 13.35 -0.30
N LEU A 127 -6.58 14.38 -1.09
CA LEU A 127 -7.79 14.46 -1.91
C LEU A 127 -7.42 13.94 -3.28
N SER A 128 -8.18 13.01 -3.83
CA SER A 128 -7.91 12.38 -5.12
C SER A 128 -9.14 12.41 -6.03
N LEU A 129 -8.87 12.45 -7.31
CA LEU A 129 -9.85 12.20 -8.36
C LEU A 129 -9.21 11.22 -9.34
N ILE A 130 -9.82 10.07 -9.49
CA ILE A 130 -9.33 8.96 -10.32
C ILE A 130 -10.28 8.80 -11.50
N LEU A 131 -9.75 8.90 -12.71
CA LEU A 131 -10.39 8.39 -13.92
C LEU A 131 -9.85 6.97 -14.13
N ASP A 132 -10.71 5.99 -14.00
CA ASP A 132 -10.40 4.57 -14.09
C ASP A 132 -11.03 4.00 -15.36
N SER A 133 -10.24 3.36 -16.19
CA SER A 133 -10.70 2.62 -17.38
C SER A 133 -9.99 1.29 -17.36
N THR A 134 -10.64 0.28 -16.78
CA THR A 134 -10.12 -1.05 -16.56
C THR A 134 -11.08 -2.10 -17.08
N GLU A 135 -10.56 -3.29 -17.25
CA GLU A 135 -11.27 -4.48 -17.69
C GLU A 135 -10.89 -5.61 -16.73
N ASP A 136 -11.90 -6.24 -16.14
CA ASP A 136 -11.76 -7.41 -15.28
C ASP A 136 -11.92 -8.65 -16.16
N GLU A 137 -10.92 -9.55 -16.15
CA GLU A 137 -10.94 -10.80 -16.89
C GLU A 137 -10.92 -11.97 -15.92
N ILE A 138 -11.87 -12.90 -16.08
CA ILE A 138 -11.94 -14.15 -15.32
C ILE A 138 -11.80 -15.29 -16.31
N THR A 139 -10.81 -16.16 -16.06
CA THR A 139 -10.59 -17.36 -16.88
C THR A 139 -11.17 -18.57 -16.16
N THR A 140 -12.24 -19.12 -16.69
CA THR A 140 -12.89 -20.33 -16.17
C THR A 140 -12.55 -21.53 -17.06
N ILE A 141 -12.12 -22.64 -16.44
CA ILE A 141 -11.86 -23.90 -17.11
C ILE A 141 -12.97 -24.89 -16.74
N SER A 142 -13.85 -25.21 -17.68
CA SER A 142 -14.94 -26.16 -17.49
C SER A 142 -14.96 -27.19 -18.63
N ASP A 143 -15.05 -28.47 -18.29
CA ASP A 143 -15.13 -29.61 -19.23
C ASP A 143 -14.07 -29.60 -20.35
N GLY A 144 -12.85 -29.09 -20.03
CA GLY A 144 -11.75 -29.02 -21.00
C GLY A 144 -11.86 -27.86 -22.00
N SER A 145 -12.82 -26.95 -21.83
CA SER A 145 -12.92 -25.68 -22.51
C SER A 145 -12.45 -24.56 -21.59
N THR A 146 -11.74 -23.58 -22.16
CA THR A 146 -11.34 -22.36 -21.47
C THR A 146 -12.24 -21.25 -21.96
N GLU A 147 -12.95 -20.63 -21.04
CA GLU A 147 -13.79 -19.46 -21.28
C GLU A 147 -13.19 -18.26 -20.55
N VAL A 148 -13.07 -17.13 -21.24
CA VAL A 148 -12.62 -15.86 -20.65
C VAL A 148 -13.79 -14.90 -20.66
N GLU A 149 -14.26 -14.55 -19.49
CA GLU A 149 -15.26 -13.52 -19.31
C GLU A 149 -14.56 -12.19 -19.07
N SER A 150 -14.97 -11.14 -19.78
CA SER A 150 -14.36 -9.83 -19.75
C SER A 150 -15.42 -8.77 -19.46
N SER A 151 -15.15 -7.96 -18.43
CA SER A 151 -16.07 -6.92 -17.93
C SER A 151 -15.37 -5.57 -17.90
N PRO A 152 -15.52 -4.73 -18.95
CA PRO A 152 -14.94 -3.41 -18.98
C PRO A 152 -15.68 -2.46 -18.05
N SER A 153 -14.93 -1.55 -17.42
CA SER A 153 -15.49 -0.51 -16.55
C SER A 153 -14.82 0.84 -16.76
N ARG A 154 -15.62 1.91 -16.65
CA ARG A 154 -15.16 3.30 -16.68
C ARG A 154 -15.76 4.05 -15.51
N LEU A 155 -14.89 4.56 -14.64
CA LEU A 155 -15.32 5.19 -13.39
C LEU A 155 -14.63 6.53 -13.20
N LEU A 156 -15.38 7.47 -12.63
CA LEU A 156 -14.87 8.67 -12.02
C LEU A 156 -14.98 8.51 -10.50
N VAL A 157 -13.82 8.41 -9.82
CA VAL A 157 -13.76 8.05 -8.41
C VAL A 157 -13.08 9.16 -7.61
N PRO A 158 -13.84 10.12 -7.06
CA PRO A 158 -13.35 11.00 -6.01
C PRO A 158 -13.00 10.21 -4.75
N GLY A 159 -11.93 10.64 -4.08
CA GLY A 159 -11.44 10.00 -2.89
C GLY A 159 -10.85 10.98 -1.87
N ILE A 160 -10.86 10.55 -0.62
CA ILE A 160 -10.14 11.21 0.46
C ILE A 160 -9.45 10.15 1.30
N SER A 161 -8.17 10.36 1.58
CA SER A 161 -7.45 9.49 2.49
C SER A 161 -6.72 10.29 3.58
N PHE A 162 -6.59 9.67 4.74
CA PHE A 162 -5.85 10.16 5.89
C PHE A 162 -4.84 9.11 6.32
N ALA A 163 -3.61 9.55 6.57
CA ALA A 163 -2.58 8.68 7.13
C ALA A 163 -1.84 9.41 8.25
N ARG A 164 -1.50 8.69 9.31
CA ARG A 164 -0.65 9.20 10.37
C ARG A 164 0.80 9.11 9.93
N VAL A 165 1.50 10.22 9.92
CA VAL A 165 2.92 10.28 9.51
C VAL A 165 3.83 10.26 10.74
N PRO A 166 5.01 9.60 10.67
CA PRO A 166 6.03 9.66 11.72
C PRO A 166 6.51 11.10 11.94
N PRO A 167 7.04 11.43 13.14
CA PRO A 167 7.55 12.77 13.44
C PRO A 167 8.63 13.27 12.47
N ASP A 168 9.44 12.36 11.93
CA ASP A 168 10.59 12.65 11.07
C ASP A 168 10.26 12.59 9.57
N PHE A 169 8.98 12.56 9.23
CA PHE A 169 8.49 12.37 7.85
C PHE A 169 8.81 13.53 6.90
N LEU A 170 9.15 14.71 7.41
CA LEU A 170 9.46 15.89 6.59
C LEU A 170 10.77 15.64 5.81
N GLY A 171 10.69 14.93 4.69
CA GLY A 171 11.80 14.69 3.77
C GLY A 171 12.10 13.21 3.48
N SER A 172 11.46 12.26 4.13
CA SER A 172 11.64 10.83 3.85
C SER A 172 10.51 10.25 2.99
N ASN A 173 10.83 9.20 2.23
CA ASN A 173 9.84 8.35 1.55
C ASN A 173 9.28 7.26 2.49
N ALA A 174 9.40 7.46 3.81
CA ALA A 174 8.96 6.49 4.79
C ALA A 174 7.45 6.22 4.67
N VAL A 175 7.09 4.96 4.63
CA VAL A 175 5.69 4.53 4.66
C VAL A 175 5.12 4.88 6.03
N ALA A 176 4.00 5.60 6.05
CA ALA A 176 3.30 5.92 7.28
C ALA A 176 2.89 4.63 7.99
N THR A 177 3.34 4.44 9.23
CA THR A 177 2.88 3.38 10.12
C THR A 177 1.80 3.94 11.05
N GLY A 178 0.81 3.13 11.38
CA GLY A 178 -0.33 3.54 12.21
C GLY A 178 -1.60 3.72 11.39
N LEU A 179 -2.52 4.55 11.91
CA LEU A 179 -3.86 4.69 11.33
C LEU A 179 -3.82 5.27 9.91
N ARG A 180 -4.48 4.55 9.01
CA ARG A 180 -4.82 4.97 7.64
C ARG A 180 -6.30 4.75 7.42
N ALA A 181 -6.94 5.70 6.78
CA ALA A 181 -8.33 5.60 6.38
C ALA A 181 -8.49 6.16 4.97
N GLU A 182 -9.24 5.47 4.14
CA GLU A 182 -9.53 5.85 2.76
C GLU A 182 -11.02 5.72 2.51
N LEU A 183 -11.61 6.74 1.94
CA LEU A 183 -12.98 6.76 1.45
C LEU A 183 -12.95 7.09 -0.03
N LEU A 184 -13.52 6.21 -0.83
CA LEU A 184 -13.72 6.35 -2.27
C LEU A 184 -15.22 6.33 -2.57
N ALA A 185 -15.64 7.05 -3.59
CA ALA A 185 -17.01 7.01 -4.05
C ALA A 185 -17.06 7.12 -5.57
N SER A 186 -18.11 6.59 -6.18
CA SER A 186 -18.42 6.73 -7.58
C SER A 186 -19.93 6.85 -7.76
N THR A 187 -20.38 7.51 -8.81
CA THR A 187 -21.82 7.61 -9.12
C THR A 187 -22.06 7.63 -10.63
N SER A 188 -23.06 6.89 -11.05
CA SER A 188 -23.50 6.86 -12.44
C SER A 188 -24.06 8.21 -12.93
N GLU A 189 -24.52 9.07 -12.02
CA GLU A 189 -24.96 10.43 -12.34
C GLU A 189 -23.83 11.31 -12.90
N LEU A 190 -22.57 11.00 -12.58
CA LEU A 190 -21.39 11.66 -13.10
C LEU A 190 -20.70 10.90 -14.25
N GLY A 191 -21.40 9.93 -14.86
CA GLY A 191 -20.93 9.18 -16.03
C GLY A 191 -20.08 7.96 -15.72
N SER A 192 -20.09 7.45 -14.50
CA SER A 192 -19.48 6.17 -14.13
C SER A 192 -20.43 5.02 -14.42
N ASP A 193 -19.88 3.85 -14.77
CA ASP A 193 -20.68 2.65 -15.05
C ASP A 193 -21.34 2.11 -13.77
N THR A 194 -20.71 2.30 -12.59
CA THR A 194 -21.24 1.80 -11.30
C THR A 194 -21.20 2.86 -10.22
N SER A 195 -22.24 2.87 -9.37
CA SER A 195 -22.32 3.73 -8.18
C SER A 195 -21.93 2.94 -6.94
N PHE A 196 -20.91 3.40 -6.21
CA PHE A 196 -20.48 2.79 -4.96
C PHE A 196 -19.88 3.80 -3.99
N THR A 197 -19.81 3.40 -2.72
CA THR A 197 -18.99 4.04 -1.69
C THR A 197 -18.16 2.98 -1.00
N ARG A 198 -16.84 3.16 -0.92
CA ARG A 198 -15.89 2.21 -0.34
C ARG A 198 -15.09 2.88 0.77
N LEU A 199 -15.13 2.29 1.96
CA LEU A 199 -14.32 2.69 3.11
C LEU A 199 -13.31 1.58 3.41
N ASN A 200 -12.03 1.96 3.60
CA ASN A 200 -11.00 1.08 4.15
C ASN A 200 -10.30 1.79 5.30
N VAL A 201 -10.17 1.12 6.44
CA VAL A 201 -9.47 1.61 7.62
C VAL A 201 -8.50 0.55 8.09
N ARG A 202 -7.23 0.91 8.20
CA ARG A 202 -6.17 0.05 8.73
C ARG A 202 -5.38 0.79 9.80
N ASP A 203 -5.12 0.10 10.90
CA ASP A 203 -4.26 0.60 11.98
C ASP A 203 -3.22 -0.48 12.35
N ASP A 204 -1.96 -0.09 12.41
CA ASP A 204 -0.88 -0.95 12.83
C ASP A 204 -0.03 -0.26 13.91
N ARG A 205 0.15 -0.93 15.05
CA ARG A 205 0.83 -0.38 16.21
C ARG A 205 1.83 -1.34 16.81
N ARG A 206 2.90 -0.78 17.35
CA ARG A 206 3.89 -1.49 18.15
C ARG A 206 3.90 -0.96 19.56
N PHE A 207 3.72 -1.84 20.52
CA PHE A 207 3.74 -1.54 21.95
C PHE A 207 4.96 -2.19 22.57
N ARG A 208 5.87 -1.37 23.07
CA ARG A 208 7.05 -1.86 23.80
C ARG A 208 6.61 -2.25 25.20
N LEU A 209 6.79 -3.54 25.56
CA LEU A 209 6.51 -4.05 26.90
C LEU A 209 7.74 -3.94 27.80
N THR A 210 8.90 -4.31 27.24
CA THR A 210 10.22 -4.19 27.89
C THR A 210 11.27 -3.88 26.82
N ASP A 211 12.56 -3.76 27.21
CA ASP A 211 13.65 -3.56 26.24
C ASP A 211 13.80 -4.72 25.25
N LYS A 212 13.32 -5.89 25.57
CA LYS A 212 13.42 -7.10 24.73
C LYS A 212 12.10 -7.56 24.13
N TRP A 213 10.95 -7.14 24.68
CA TRP A 213 9.65 -7.61 24.29
C TRP A 213 8.80 -6.47 23.75
N GLN A 214 8.13 -6.71 22.63
CA GLN A 214 7.13 -5.83 22.06
C GLN A 214 5.94 -6.62 21.51
N VAL A 215 4.77 -6.00 21.50
CA VAL A 215 3.59 -6.51 20.83
C VAL A 215 3.32 -5.67 19.59
N TYR A 216 3.13 -6.35 18.47
CA TYR A 216 2.64 -5.76 17.24
C TYR A 216 1.16 -6.14 17.09
N VAL A 217 0.33 -5.15 16.80
CA VAL A 217 -1.10 -5.32 16.53
C VAL A 217 -1.42 -4.64 15.22
N ARG A 218 -2.14 -5.33 14.38
CA ARG A 218 -2.70 -4.80 13.13
C ARG A 218 -4.18 -5.14 13.07
N ALA A 219 -4.98 -4.19 12.61
CA ALA A 219 -6.39 -4.40 12.31
C ALA A 219 -6.74 -3.67 11.01
N GLU A 220 -7.55 -4.29 10.18
CA GLU A 220 -8.03 -3.69 8.95
C GLU A 220 -9.51 -4.03 8.77
N VAL A 221 -10.30 -3.00 8.40
CA VAL A 221 -11.74 -3.10 8.16
C VAL A 221 -12.03 -2.46 6.82
N GLY A 222 -12.71 -3.18 5.96
CA GLY A 222 -13.20 -2.73 4.67
C GLY A 222 -14.71 -2.87 4.56
N ALA A 223 -15.37 -1.89 3.94
CA ALA A 223 -16.79 -1.97 3.63
C ALA A 223 -17.12 -1.22 2.35
N SER A 224 -17.93 -1.82 1.48
CA SER A 224 -18.48 -1.20 0.29
C SER A 224 -20.02 -1.16 0.36
N LEU A 225 -20.56 0.00 0.02
CA LEU A 225 -21.99 0.20 -0.24
C LEU A 225 -22.15 0.31 -1.76
N VAL A 226 -22.83 -0.65 -2.36
CA VAL A 226 -23.08 -0.75 -3.79
C VAL A 226 -24.44 -1.40 -3.99
N GLY A 227 -25.18 -0.99 -5.01
CA GLY A 227 -26.48 -1.55 -5.31
C GLY A 227 -26.39 -3.00 -5.77
N ASP A 228 -25.76 -3.21 -6.91
CA ASP A 228 -25.41 -4.53 -7.41
C ASP A 228 -23.92 -4.78 -7.20
N PHE A 229 -23.59 -5.86 -6.48
CA PHE A 229 -22.20 -6.17 -6.15
C PHE A 229 -21.44 -6.73 -7.35
N GLU A 230 -22.10 -7.40 -8.25
CA GLU A 230 -21.47 -7.99 -9.44
C GLU A 230 -20.96 -6.90 -10.40
N GLU A 231 -21.62 -5.75 -10.43
CA GLU A 231 -21.19 -4.57 -11.19
C GLU A 231 -19.97 -3.84 -10.56
N LEU A 232 -19.60 -4.15 -9.30
CA LEU A 232 -18.44 -3.53 -8.67
C LEU A 232 -17.16 -4.14 -9.24
N PRO A 233 -16.28 -3.37 -9.92
CA PRO A 233 -15.04 -3.91 -10.44
C PRO A 233 -14.16 -4.52 -9.35
N ALA A 234 -13.45 -5.62 -9.65
CA ALA A 234 -12.63 -6.38 -8.69
C ALA A 234 -11.58 -5.51 -8.00
N ARG A 235 -11.07 -4.48 -8.68
CA ARG A 235 -10.17 -3.48 -8.11
C ARG A 235 -10.71 -2.81 -6.84
N TYR A 236 -12.02 -2.64 -6.72
CA TYR A 236 -12.68 -2.01 -5.58
C TYR A 236 -13.30 -3.00 -4.60
N ARG A 237 -13.22 -4.30 -4.88
CA ARG A 237 -13.62 -5.37 -3.96
C ARG A 237 -12.53 -5.61 -2.92
N PHE A 238 -12.85 -6.37 -1.88
CA PHE A 238 -11.93 -6.73 -0.82
C PHE A 238 -11.52 -8.20 -0.92
N PHE A 239 -10.23 -8.43 -0.62
CA PHE A 239 -9.61 -9.75 -0.57
C PHE A 239 -8.79 -9.86 0.70
N ALA A 240 -8.70 -11.05 1.29
CA ALA A 240 -7.88 -11.34 2.46
C ALA A 240 -7.01 -12.58 2.23
N GLY A 241 -6.08 -12.85 3.12
CA GLY A 241 -5.06 -13.91 2.99
C GLY A 241 -3.69 -13.36 2.60
N GLY A 242 -2.65 -14.11 2.92
CA GLY A 242 -1.25 -13.78 2.66
C GLY A 242 -0.53 -13.06 3.78
N ASP A 243 0.72 -12.67 3.52
CA ASP A 243 1.68 -12.09 4.47
C ASP A 243 1.17 -10.85 5.21
N GLN A 244 0.41 -10.03 4.50
CA GLN A 244 -0.09 -8.74 5.00
C GLN A 244 -1.53 -8.82 5.53
N SER A 245 -2.08 -10.03 5.66
CA SER A 245 -3.47 -10.26 6.05
C SER A 245 -3.55 -11.45 7.03
N VAL A 246 -3.95 -12.63 6.59
CA VAL A 246 -4.06 -13.86 7.38
C VAL A 246 -3.04 -14.87 6.86
N ARG A 247 -1.91 -15.01 7.57
CA ARG A 247 -0.86 -15.97 7.24
C ARG A 247 -1.40 -17.40 7.46
N GLY A 248 -0.91 -18.37 6.69
CA GLY A 248 -1.47 -19.74 6.64
C GLY A 248 -2.46 -19.93 5.49
N TYR A 249 -2.88 -18.83 4.87
CA TYR A 249 -3.61 -18.78 3.59
C TYR A 249 -2.77 -18.09 2.52
N GLY A 250 -3.04 -18.40 1.26
CA GLY A 250 -2.38 -17.76 0.12
C GLY A 250 -2.75 -16.30 -0.03
N TYR A 251 -2.01 -15.63 -0.90
CA TYR A 251 -2.31 -14.26 -1.27
C TYR A 251 -3.72 -14.15 -1.83
N GLU A 252 -4.54 -13.29 -1.22
CA GLU A 252 -5.94 -13.04 -1.60
C GLU A 252 -6.84 -14.29 -1.70
N GLU A 253 -6.43 -15.38 -1.06
CA GLU A 253 -7.15 -16.66 -1.08
C GLU A 253 -8.48 -16.62 -0.32
N LEU A 254 -8.59 -15.75 0.69
CA LEU A 254 -9.79 -15.60 1.50
C LEU A 254 -10.69 -14.54 0.89
N SER A 255 -11.63 -15.00 0.08
CA SER A 255 -12.67 -14.17 -0.52
C SER A 255 -13.87 -15.02 -0.93
N PRO A 256 -15.05 -14.42 -1.13
CA PRO A 256 -16.16 -15.08 -1.80
C PRO A 256 -15.77 -15.59 -3.18
N VAL A 257 -16.40 -16.68 -3.58
CA VAL A 257 -16.23 -17.29 -4.89
C VAL A 257 -17.50 -17.14 -5.73
N ASP A 258 -17.35 -17.16 -7.05
CA ASP A 258 -18.45 -17.24 -8.00
C ASP A 258 -19.03 -18.65 -8.09
N GLU A 259 -19.98 -18.89 -9.01
CA GLU A 259 -20.58 -20.20 -9.23
C GLU A 259 -19.61 -21.24 -9.79
N PHE A 260 -18.48 -20.83 -10.35
CA PHE A 260 -17.43 -21.69 -10.89
C PHE A 260 -16.30 -21.94 -9.89
N GLY A 261 -16.32 -21.28 -8.72
CA GLY A 261 -15.32 -21.40 -7.67
C GLY A 261 -14.16 -20.41 -7.79
N ASN A 262 -14.21 -19.42 -8.71
CA ASN A 262 -13.20 -18.38 -8.83
C ASN A 262 -13.34 -17.36 -7.70
N LYS A 263 -12.22 -16.92 -7.12
CA LYS A 263 -12.15 -15.92 -6.06
C LYS A 263 -12.34 -14.53 -6.63
N VAL A 264 -13.49 -13.97 -6.41
CA VAL A 264 -13.93 -12.71 -7.04
C VAL A 264 -13.93 -11.51 -6.09
N GLY A 265 -13.53 -11.71 -4.84
CA GLY A 265 -13.51 -10.66 -3.82
C GLY A 265 -14.85 -10.45 -3.11
N GLY A 266 -14.81 -9.76 -1.97
CA GLY A 266 -15.94 -9.52 -1.09
C GLY A 266 -16.35 -8.05 -1.01
N ARG A 267 -17.57 -7.83 -0.55
CA ARG A 267 -18.15 -6.51 -0.24
C ARG A 267 -17.53 -5.90 1.00
N HIS A 268 -17.14 -6.74 1.94
CA HIS A 268 -16.59 -6.38 3.25
C HIS A 268 -15.31 -7.14 3.53
N MET A 269 -14.51 -6.62 4.43
CA MET A 269 -13.30 -7.29 4.94
C MET A 269 -13.09 -6.95 6.40
N LEU A 270 -12.64 -7.95 7.15
CA LEU A 270 -12.14 -7.77 8.51
C LEU A 270 -10.89 -8.64 8.66
N THR A 271 -9.75 -8.04 8.98
CA THR A 271 -8.52 -8.78 9.29
C THR A 271 -7.85 -8.23 10.53
N GLY A 272 -7.18 -9.09 11.27
CA GLY A 272 -6.47 -8.72 12.48
C GLY A 272 -5.27 -9.62 12.75
N THR A 273 -4.21 -9.04 13.30
CA THR A 273 -2.98 -9.73 13.73
C THR A 273 -2.61 -9.29 15.14
N VAL A 274 -2.25 -10.24 15.97
CA VAL A 274 -1.54 -9.99 17.24
C VAL A 274 -0.26 -10.80 17.21
N GLU A 275 0.88 -10.11 17.38
CA GLU A 275 2.19 -10.73 17.31
C GLU A 275 3.05 -10.30 18.51
N LEU A 276 3.52 -11.27 19.30
CA LEU A 276 4.47 -11.06 20.38
C LEU A 276 5.89 -11.27 19.81
N GLN A 277 6.71 -10.24 19.90
CA GLN A 277 8.08 -10.21 19.38
C GLN A 277 9.08 -10.12 20.50
N ARG A 278 10.18 -10.88 20.39
CA ARG A 278 11.32 -10.86 21.32
C ARG A 278 12.61 -10.54 20.56
N SER A 279 13.26 -9.44 20.92
CA SER A 279 14.59 -9.10 20.43
C SER A 279 15.64 -10.05 21.01
N LEU A 280 16.43 -10.66 20.14
CA LEU A 280 17.51 -11.59 20.45
C LEU A 280 18.85 -10.93 20.08
N PRO A 281 20.01 -11.47 20.56
CA PRO A 281 21.32 -11.00 20.10
C PRO A 281 21.49 -11.11 18.58
N LYS A 282 22.44 -10.35 18.02
CA LYS A 282 22.80 -10.35 16.58
C LYS A 282 21.65 -9.93 15.65
N ASN A 283 20.87 -8.93 16.06
CA ASN A 283 19.77 -8.36 15.26
C ASN A 283 18.66 -9.35 14.88
N LEU A 284 18.55 -10.45 15.63
CA LEU A 284 17.44 -11.40 15.46
C LEU A 284 16.24 -10.99 16.28
N VAL A 285 15.05 -11.29 15.74
CA VAL A 285 13.77 -11.12 16.43
C VAL A 285 12.98 -12.41 16.24
N ALA A 286 12.64 -13.08 17.35
CA ALA A 286 11.69 -14.18 17.35
C ALA A 286 10.26 -13.64 17.53
N ALA A 287 9.29 -14.26 16.90
CA ALA A 287 7.89 -13.89 16.97
C ALA A 287 6.99 -15.11 17.11
N VAL A 288 5.89 -14.93 17.83
CA VAL A 288 4.71 -15.81 17.78
C VAL A 288 3.50 -14.96 17.48
N PHE A 289 2.59 -15.46 16.65
CA PHE A 289 1.47 -14.67 16.19
C PHE A 289 0.19 -15.47 16.03
N MET A 290 -0.90 -14.72 16.02
CA MET A 290 -2.22 -15.17 15.65
C MET A 290 -2.82 -14.15 14.68
N ASP A 291 -3.34 -14.63 13.58
CA ASP A 291 -4.08 -13.85 12.60
C ASP A 291 -5.53 -14.34 12.54
N ALA A 292 -6.44 -13.43 12.26
CA ALA A 292 -7.85 -13.73 12.04
C ALA A 292 -8.38 -12.81 10.93
N GLY A 293 -9.26 -13.31 10.08
CA GLY A 293 -9.92 -12.46 9.10
C GLY A 293 -10.52 -13.20 7.93
N ASN A 294 -11.27 -12.45 7.12
CA ASN A 294 -11.84 -12.89 5.86
C ASN A 294 -12.30 -11.66 5.05
N ALA A 295 -12.47 -11.82 3.74
CA ALA A 295 -13.32 -10.96 2.93
C ALA A 295 -14.65 -11.70 2.68
N PHE A 296 -15.76 -10.98 2.77
CA PHE A 296 -17.09 -11.57 2.81
C PHE A 296 -18.16 -10.65 2.24
N ASN A 297 -19.30 -11.24 1.87
CA ASN A 297 -20.47 -10.48 1.39
C ASN A 297 -21.51 -10.23 2.49
N THR A 298 -21.58 -11.10 3.50
CA THR A 298 -22.57 -11.07 4.58
C THR A 298 -21.87 -11.09 5.95
N PHE A 299 -22.32 -10.27 6.90
CA PHE A 299 -21.75 -10.21 8.25
C PHE A 299 -21.87 -11.51 9.07
N GLY A 300 -22.56 -12.50 8.56
CA GLY A 300 -22.65 -13.84 9.15
C GLY A 300 -21.60 -14.84 8.66
N ASP A 301 -20.83 -14.46 7.65
CA ASP A 301 -19.79 -15.33 7.09
C ASP A 301 -18.66 -15.52 8.11
N PRO A 302 -18.08 -16.74 8.24
CA PRO A 302 -17.08 -17.04 9.25
C PRO A 302 -15.77 -16.30 8.98
N LEU A 303 -15.06 -15.99 10.07
CA LEU A 303 -13.67 -15.56 9.99
C LEU A 303 -12.75 -16.79 10.03
N GLU A 304 -11.68 -16.72 9.28
CA GLU A 304 -10.63 -17.72 9.28
C GLU A 304 -9.53 -17.33 10.29
N TYR A 305 -8.91 -18.34 10.92
CA TYR A 305 -7.90 -18.15 11.95
C TYR A 305 -6.62 -18.90 11.59
N SER A 306 -5.49 -18.30 11.93
CA SER A 306 -4.19 -18.96 11.85
C SER A 306 -3.30 -18.60 13.01
N VAL A 307 -2.35 -19.49 13.31
CA VAL A 307 -1.30 -19.27 14.31
C VAL A 307 0.05 -19.56 13.69
N GLY A 308 1.09 -18.94 14.20
CA GLY A 308 2.41 -19.21 13.65
C GLY A 308 3.55 -18.68 14.50
N ILE A 309 4.74 -19.03 14.04
CA ILE A 309 6.00 -18.57 14.61
C ILE A 309 6.84 -17.94 13.49
N GLY A 310 7.70 -17.01 13.88
CA GLY A 310 8.55 -16.34 12.90
C GLY A 310 9.90 -15.94 13.48
N ILE A 311 10.86 -15.76 12.58
CA ILE A 311 12.16 -15.18 12.87
C ILE A 311 12.46 -14.09 11.87
N ARG A 312 13.00 -12.97 12.34
CA ARG A 312 13.38 -11.83 11.51
C ARG A 312 14.83 -11.47 11.77
N TYR A 313 15.57 -11.23 10.71
CA TYR A 313 16.91 -10.71 10.78
C TYR A 313 16.94 -9.26 10.30
N ARG A 314 17.20 -8.33 11.23
CA ARG A 314 17.19 -6.89 10.96
C ARG A 314 18.59 -6.41 10.56
N LEU A 315 18.73 -6.00 9.32
CA LEU A 315 19.88 -5.25 8.83
C LEU A 315 19.59 -3.75 8.88
N PRO A 316 20.59 -2.86 8.82
CA PRO A 316 20.37 -1.42 8.88
C PRO A 316 19.44 -0.84 7.78
N PHE A 317 19.28 -1.56 6.68
CA PHE A 317 18.49 -1.13 5.51
C PHE A 317 17.47 -2.18 5.05
N LEU A 318 17.43 -3.35 5.66
CA LEU A 318 16.59 -4.47 5.23
C LEU A 318 16.26 -5.39 6.41
N SER A 319 15.02 -5.80 6.53
CA SER A 319 14.59 -6.90 7.39
C SER A 319 14.21 -8.10 6.55
N ILE A 320 14.76 -9.27 6.88
CA ILE A 320 14.43 -10.55 6.25
C ILE A 320 13.59 -11.34 7.25
N GLY A 321 12.38 -11.67 6.88
CA GLY A 321 11.43 -12.42 7.72
C GLY A 321 11.14 -13.81 7.17
N PHE A 322 11.05 -14.78 8.08
CA PHE A 322 10.61 -16.15 7.82
C PHE A 322 9.52 -16.49 8.83
N ASP A 323 8.32 -16.71 8.37
CA ASP A 323 7.18 -17.09 9.19
C ASP A 323 6.64 -18.44 8.73
N VAL A 324 6.30 -19.31 9.68
CA VAL A 324 5.55 -20.55 9.43
C VAL A 324 4.21 -20.41 10.12
N ALA A 325 3.16 -20.50 9.33
CA ALA A 325 1.79 -20.32 9.78
C ALA A 325 0.93 -21.55 9.47
N GLN A 326 0.07 -21.91 10.40
CA GLN A 326 -0.90 -22.98 10.29
C GLN A 326 -2.31 -22.43 10.39
N SER A 327 -3.18 -22.76 9.42
CA SER A 327 -4.61 -22.54 9.57
C SER A 327 -5.14 -23.37 10.73
N VAL A 328 -6.01 -22.76 11.56
CA VAL A 328 -6.70 -23.41 12.68
C VAL A 328 -8.14 -23.74 12.29
N SER A 329 -8.74 -22.95 11.42
CA SER A 329 -10.13 -23.11 10.99
C SER A 329 -10.30 -24.28 10.02
N GLU A 330 -9.28 -24.56 9.21
CA GLU A 330 -9.32 -25.62 8.17
C GLU A 330 -8.44 -26.79 8.60
N SER A 331 -9.09 -27.90 8.96
CA SER A 331 -8.37 -29.12 9.38
C SER A 331 -7.73 -29.83 8.20
N GLY A 332 -6.45 -30.22 8.35
CA GLY A 332 -5.72 -30.97 7.32
C GLY A 332 -4.99 -30.10 6.31
N ARG A 333 -5.04 -28.79 6.44
CA ARG A 333 -4.24 -27.87 5.62
C ARG A 333 -2.78 -27.91 6.09
N ASP A 334 -1.85 -27.98 5.14
CA ASP A 334 -0.42 -27.96 5.43
C ASP A 334 0.03 -26.57 5.94
N PRO A 335 1.05 -26.54 6.84
CA PRO A 335 1.67 -25.29 7.25
C PRO A 335 2.25 -24.52 6.06
N ARG A 336 2.06 -23.21 6.04
CA ARG A 336 2.57 -22.35 4.98
C ARG A 336 3.78 -21.57 5.44
N LEU A 337 4.82 -21.58 4.61
CA LEU A 337 6.02 -20.76 4.80
C LEU A 337 5.81 -19.42 4.13
N HIS A 338 6.10 -18.34 4.87
CA HIS A 338 6.09 -16.97 4.38
C HIS A 338 7.51 -16.38 4.48
N ILE A 339 8.03 -15.88 3.37
CA ILE A 339 9.33 -15.23 3.29
C ILE A 339 9.09 -13.80 2.83
N ASN A 340 9.58 -12.83 3.59
CA ASN A 340 9.43 -11.43 3.24
C ASN A 340 10.73 -10.65 3.40
N PHE A 341 10.94 -9.71 2.49
CA PHE A 341 12.03 -8.74 2.53
C PHE A 341 11.41 -7.36 2.68
N THR A 342 11.60 -6.74 3.84
CA THR A 342 11.05 -5.43 4.16
C THR A 342 12.19 -4.41 4.26
N PRO A 343 12.22 -3.37 3.41
CA PRO A 343 13.18 -2.28 3.57
C PRO A 343 12.95 -1.58 4.92
N GLU A 344 14.02 -1.34 5.67
CA GLU A 344 14.01 -0.52 6.88
C GLU A 344 14.74 0.80 6.57
N PHE A 345 13.97 1.90 6.37
CA PHE A 345 14.49 3.24 6.11
C PHE A 345 14.06 4.21 7.21
#